data_132b367c3965e58cd778a5a83a1ac75a
#
_entry.id   132b367c3965e58cd778a5a83a1ac75a
#
_cell.length_a   1.000
_cell.length_b   1.000
_cell.length_c   1.000
_cell.angle_alpha   90.00
_cell.angle_beta   90.00
_cell.angle_gamma   90.00
#
_symmetry.space_group_name_H-M   'P 1'
#
loop_
_entity.id
_entity.type
_entity.pdbx_description
1 polymer ?
#
loop_
_entity_poly.entity_id
_entity_poly.type
_entity_poly.pdbx_seq_one_letter_code
_entity_poly.pdbx_strand_id
1 'polypeptide(L)'
;MADRLIRLGHSPDPDDAFMFYALAQDLIPTDGFRFEHILRDIETLNGWAKEGRLEVTALSVHAYAYLSERYRLLPHGASMGEQYGPMVVVRDGAAIEPDQLPSLRVAIPGLLTSAFLELQLAVGRIADPVITPFDRILDVVEAGEVDAGLVIHEGQLTYETQGLRKILDLGEWWHELTGGLPLPLGANAVRRDLDEGDTLPRLSRLLRESIAYGLEHRTGALAHAEQFGRGLDMDLADRFVGMYVNDRTLDYGEDGRAAVAELLRRGHEAGLIDRAPLVDFVED
;
A
#
# COMPACT_ATOMS: atom_id res chain seq x y z
N MET A 1 -5.67 -4.47 34.93
CA MET A 1 -5.18 -5.60 34.08
C MET A 1 -3.98 -5.05 33.31
N ALA A 2 -2.99 -5.87 32.98
CA ALA A 2 -1.89 -5.38 32.13
C ALA A 2 -2.43 -5.16 30.69
N ASP A 3 -1.97 -4.08 30.06
CA ASP A 3 -2.39 -3.77 28.71
C ASP A 3 -1.94 -4.87 27.72
N ARG A 4 -2.81 -5.22 26.76
CA ARG A 4 -2.51 -6.21 25.73
C ARG A 4 -1.56 -5.58 24.70
N LEU A 5 -0.38 -6.17 24.51
CA LEU A 5 0.57 -5.70 23.48
C LEU A 5 0.06 -6.02 22.08
N ILE A 6 0.05 -5.02 21.23
CA ILE A 6 -0.26 -5.11 19.79
C ILE A 6 0.98 -4.64 19.01
N ARG A 7 1.63 -5.55 18.30
CA ARG A 7 2.69 -5.20 17.35
C ARG A 7 2.02 -4.78 16.05
N LEU A 8 2.18 -3.49 15.74
CA LEU A 8 1.59 -2.83 14.57
C LEU A 8 2.68 -2.57 13.54
N GLY A 9 2.67 -3.36 12.47
CA GLY A 9 3.60 -3.21 11.35
C GLY A 9 3.06 -2.25 10.29
N HIS A 10 3.86 -1.28 9.92
CA HIS A 10 3.54 -0.34 8.84
C HIS A 10 4.80 0.16 8.12
N SER A 11 4.62 0.74 6.93
CA SER A 11 5.73 1.29 6.16
C SER A 11 6.33 2.53 6.84
N PRO A 12 7.64 2.79 6.68
CA PRO A 12 8.24 4.07 7.05
C PRO A 12 8.00 5.13 5.96
N ASP A 13 6.75 5.24 5.48
CA ASP A 13 6.33 6.21 4.48
C ASP A 13 5.40 7.26 5.11
N PRO A 14 5.32 8.48 4.55
CA PRO A 14 4.55 9.57 5.15
C PRO A 14 3.05 9.26 5.33
N ASP A 15 2.43 8.51 4.43
CA ASP A 15 1.01 8.16 4.50
C ASP A 15 0.71 7.20 5.67
N ASP A 16 1.50 6.14 5.86
CA ASP A 16 1.38 5.24 7.00
C ASP A 16 1.67 5.98 8.32
N ALA A 17 2.75 6.78 8.37
CA ALA A 17 3.09 7.56 9.55
C ALA A 17 1.97 8.54 9.94
N PHE A 18 1.31 9.13 8.95
CA PHE A 18 0.15 10.00 9.15
C PHE A 18 -1.03 9.24 9.76
N MET A 19 -1.39 8.06 9.21
CA MET A 19 -2.50 7.24 9.70
C MET A 19 -2.34 6.84 11.17
N PHE A 20 -1.12 6.55 11.60
CA PHE A 20 -0.84 6.07 12.95
C PHE A 20 -0.32 7.14 13.90
N TYR A 21 -0.36 8.41 13.50
CA TYR A 21 0.12 9.54 14.28
C TYR A 21 -0.44 9.58 15.70
N ALA A 22 -1.75 9.43 15.85
CA ALA A 22 -2.39 9.54 17.16
C ALA A 22 -1.97 8.41 18.12
N LEU A 23 -1.77 7.20 17.61
CA LEU A 23 -1.29 6.06 18.40
C LEU A 23 0.20 6.19 18.70
N ALA A 24 1.01 6.63 17.75
CA ALA A 24 2.46 6.78 17.90
C ALA A 24 2.84 7.89 18.90
N GLN A 25 1.96 8.88 19.12
CA GLN A 25 2.18 10.01 20.01
C GLN A 25 1.28 9.97 21.27
N ASP A 26 0.62 8.84 21.54
CA ASP A 26 -0.29 8.66 22.70
C ASP A 26 -1.36 9.77 22.83
N LEU A 27 -1.94 10.21 21.69
CA LEU A 27 -2.89 11.34 21.63
C LEU A 27 -4.35 10.91 21.82
N ILE A 28 -4.62 9.62 21.78
CA ILE A 28 -5.95 9.02 22.00
C ILE A 28 -5.87 7.92 23.05
N PRO A 29 -6.96 7.67 23.82
CA PRO A 29 -7.03 6.55 24.76
C PRO A 29 -6.90 5.21 24.03
N THR A 30 -6.12 4.28 24.56
CA THR A 30 -5.88 2.99 23.91
C THR A 30 -6.67 1.83 24.51
N ASP A 31 -7.57 2.11 25.46
CA ASP A 31 -8.56 1.17 26.02
C ASP A 31 -8.00 -0.20 26.46
N GLY A 32 -6.80 -0.22 27.07
CA GLY A 32 -6.13 -1.44 27.53
C GLY A 32 -5.31 -2.16 26.45
N PHE A 33 -5.02 -1.51 25.32
CA PHE A 33 -4.00 -1.93 24.38
C PHE A 33 -2.73 -1.07 24.56
N ARG A 34 -1.60 -1.65 24.22
CA ARG A 34 -0.32 -0.96 24.09
C ARG A 34 0.27 -1.29 22.73
N PHE A 35 0.56 -0.27 21.95
CA PHE A 35 1.08 -0.44 20.59
C PHE A 35 2.61 -0.43 20.58
N GLU A 36 3.18 -1.35 19.82
CA GLU A 36 4.59 -1.35 19.43
C GLU A 36 4.66 -1.17 17.91
N HIS A 37 5.07 0.00 17.45
CA HIS A 37 5.19 0.32 16.04
C HIS A 37 6.44 -0.32 15.45
N ILE A 38 6.28 -1.12 14.39
CA ILE A 38 7.35 -1.85 13.71
C ILE A 38 7.40 -1.40 12.26
N LEU A 39 8.41 -0.59 11.96
CA LEU A 39 8.59 0.06 10.67
C LEU A 39 9.41 -0.84 9.73
N ARG A 40 8.81 -1.29 8.63
CA ARG A 40 9.45 -2.08 7.57
C ARG A 40 8.80 -1.76 6.23
N ASP A 41 9.56 -1.95 5.15
CA ASP A 41 9.01 -1.88 3.80
C ASP A 41 7.89 -2.90 3.60
N ILE A 42 6.99 -2.62 2.64
CA ILE A 42 5.77 -3.40 2.44
C ILE A 42 6.05 -4.86 2.02
N GLU A 43 7.11 -5.13 1.26
CA GLU A 43 7.45 -6.50 0.87
C GLU A 43 7.93 -7.33 2.07
N THR A 44 8.71 -6.71 2.97
CA THR A 44 9.08 -7.32 4.25
C THR A 44 7.84 -7.60 5.12
N LEU A 45 6.90 -6.66 5.23
CA LEU A 45 5.65 -6.85 5.98
C LEU A 45 4.79 -7.96 5.37
N ASN A 46 4.66 -8.02 4.04
CA ASN A 46 4.00 -9.12 3.34
C ASN A 46 4.62 -10.48 3.67
N GLY A 47 5.95 -10.56 3.70
CA GLY A 47 6.68 -11.76 4.10
C GLY A 47 6.41 -12.15 5.56
N TRP A 48 6.43 -11.20 6.49
CA TRP A 48 6.19 -11.43 7.92
C TRP A 48 4.74 -11.82 8.21
N ALA A 49 3.79 -11.30 7.44
CA ALA A 49 2.40 -11.68 7.54
C ALA A 49 2.19 -13.18 7.22
N LYS A 50 2.94 -13.75 6.27
CA LYS A 50 2.91 -15.21 6.01
C LYS A 50 3.30 -16.03 7.24
N GLU A 51 4.18 -15.50 8.08
CA GLU A 51 4.62 -16.14 9.33
C GLU A 51 3.72 -15.80 10.54
N GLY A 52 2.80 -14.83 10.38
CA GLY A 52 1.91 -14.37 11.46
C GLY A 52 2.64 -13.61 12.57
N ARG A 53 3.71 -12.89 12.25
CA ARG A 53 4.57 -12.23 13.24
C ARG A 53 3.90 -11.09 13.98
N LEU A 54 2.97 -10.40 13.32
CA LEU A 54 2.38 -9.15 13.79
C LEU A 54 0.89 -9.33 14.07
N GLU A 55 0.38 -8.67 15.09
CA GLU A 55 -1.05 -8.65 15.44
C GLU A 55 -1.84 -7.84 14.42
N VAL A 56 -1.32 -6.68 14.05
CA VAL A 56 -1.85 -5.80 13.01
C VAL A 56 -0.73 -5.45 12.05
N THR A 57 -1.00 -5.44 10.76
CA THR A 57 0.01 -5.10 9.76
C THR A 57 -0.60 -4.44 8.54
N ALA A 58 0.09 -3.42 8.01
CA ALA A 58 -0.10 -3.04 6.62
C ALA A 58 0.35 -4.19 5.73
N LEU A 59 -0.34 -4.40 4.62
CA LEU A 59 0.00 -5.38 3.60
C LEU A 59 -0.52 -4.94 2.23
N SER A 60 0.08 -5.48 1.19
CA SER A 60 -0.43 -5.32 -0.17
C SER A 60 -1.69 -6.15 -0.37
N VAL A 61 -2.69 -5.61 -1.10
CA VAL A 61 -3.92 -6.36 -1.43
C VAL A 61 -3.58 -7.66 -2.18
N HIS A 62 -2.57 -7.65 -3.06
CA HIS A 62 -2.06 -8.89 -3.69
C HIS A 62 -1.63 -9.94 -2.66
N ALA A 63 -0.84 -9.53 -1.66
CA ALA A 63 -0.36 -10.46 -0.62
C ALA A 63 -1.52 -11.06 0.18
N TYR A 64 -2.60 -10.31 0.38
CA TYR A 64 -3.78 -10.79 1.10
C TYR A 64 -4.40 -12.04 0.48
N ALA A 65 -4.30 -12.24 -0.83
CA ALA A 65 -4.75 -13.46 -1.49
C ALA A 65 -4.18 -14.75 -0.85
N TYR A 66 -2.99 -14.67 -0.26
CA TYR A 66 -2.29 -15.78 0.39
C TYR A 66 -2.39 -15.76 1.91
N LEU A 67 -3.04 -14.74 2.48
CA LEU A 67 -3.06 -14.47 3.92
C LEU A 67 -4.47 -14.53 4.53
N SER A 68 -5.52 -14.68 3.73
CA SER A 68 -6.92 -14.62 4.16
C SER A 68 -7.31 -15.68 5.22
N GLU A 69 -6.58 -16.79 5.30
CA GLU A 69 -6.76 -17.80 6.36
C GLU A 69 -6.17 -17.35 7.72
N ARG A 70 -5.26 -16.38 7.71
CA ARG A 70 -4.53 -15.91 8.89
C ARG A 70 -4.94 -14.52 9.34
N TYR A 71 -5.31 -13.66 8.40
CA TYR A 71 -5.67 -12.27 8.61
C TYR A 71 -7.06 -11.96 8.06
N ARG A 72 -7.71 -10.96 8.66
CA ARG A 72 -8.89 -10.28 8.14
C ARG A 72 -8.51 -8.86 7.77
N LEU A 73 -9.10 -8.32 6.71
CA LEU A 73 -8.93 -6.92 6.36
C LEU A 73 -9.70 -6.04 7.36
N LEU A 74 -9.10 -4.94 7.74
CA LEU A 74 -9.84 -3.87 8.42
C LEU A 74 -10.66 -3.09 7.38
N PRO A 75 -11.85 -2.59 7.74
CA PRO A 75 -12.69 -1.83 6.81
C PRO A 75 -12.20 -0.39 6.58
N HIS A 76 -11.06 -0.04 7.13
CA HIS A 76 -10.37 1.25 7.09
C HIS A 76 -8.84 1.05 6.96
N GLY A 77 -8.09 2.14 6.73
CA GLY A 77 -6.63 2.08 6.55
C GLY A 77 -6.22 1.59 5.16
N ALA A 78 -7.07 1.80 4.15
CA ALA A 78 -6.70 1.52 2.77
C ALA A 78 -5.85 2.64 2.18
N SER A 79 -4.89 2.25 1.33
CA SER A 79 -4.27 3.10 0.34
C SER A 79 -4.86 2.75 -1.02
N MET A 80 -5.61 3.67 -1.62
CA MET A 80 -6.29 3.48 -2.91
C MET A 80 -6.01 4.66 -3.84
N GLY A 81 -5.79 4.35 -5.12
CA GLY A 81 -5.62 5.38 -6.16
C GLY A 81 -6.95 5.78 -6.78
N GLU A 82 -7.18 7.08 -6.93
CA GLU A 82 -8.35 7.68 -7.58
C GLU A 82 -7.93 8.23 -8.95
N GLN A 83 -7.95 7.40 -10.00
CA GLN A 83 -7.44 7.74 -11.34
C GLN A 83 -5.93 8.11 -11.37
N TYR A 84 -5.21 7.73 -10.38
CA TYR A 84 -3.74 7.78 -10.27
C TYR A 84 -3.28 6.57 -9.47
N GLY A 85 -2.02 6.18 -9.63
CA GLY A 85 -1.50 5.05 -8.87
C GLY A 85 -0.01 4.87 -9.10
N PRO A 86 0.50 3.68 -8.79
CA PRO A 86 1.83 3.29 -9.19
C PRO A 86 2.05 3.50 -10.68
N MET A 87 3.24 3.92 -11.04
CA MET A 87 3.55 4.22 -12.43
C MET A 87 4.81 3.51 -12.89
N VAL A 88 4.88 3.25 -14.19
CA VAL A 88 6.09 2.76 -14.82
C VAL A 88 6.84 3.91 -15.44
N VAL A 89 8.11 4.04 -15.08
CA VAL A 89 9.02 5.05 -15.59
C VAL A 89 10.17 4.42 -16.36
N VAL A 90 10.66 5.14 -17.34
CA VAL A 90 11.84 4.82 -18.14
C VAL A 90 12.72 6.06 -18.27
N ARG A 91 13.98 5.90 -18.69
CA ARG A 91 14.84 7.06 -19.01
C ARG A 91 14.21 7.93 -20.09
N ASP A 92 14.34 9.24 -19.95
CA ASP A 92 13.95 10.16 -21.00
C ASP A 92 14.74 9.85 -22.30
N GLY A 93 14.05 9.93 -23.44
CA GLY A 93 14.62 9.55 -24.74
C GLY A 93 14.67 8.03 -25.03
N ALA A 94 14.38 7.14 -24.08
CA ALA A 94 14.25 5.72 -24.38
C ALA A 94 12.98 5.46 -25.19
N ALA A 95 13.09 4.74 -26.31
CA ALA A 95 11.96 4.38 -27.17
C ALA A 95 11.29 3.08 -26.63
N ILE A 96 10.78 3.13 -25.42
CA ILE A 96 10.10 2.00 -24.75
C ILE A 96 8.63 2.36 -24.59
N GLU A 97 7.76 1.45 -25.01
CA GLU A 97 6.31 1.50 -24.86
C GLU A 97 5.80 0.41 -23.93
N PRO A 98 4.60 0.54 -23.32
CA PRO A 98 4.10 -0.39 -22.33
C PRO A 98 4.01 -1.87 -22.79
N ASP A 99 3.71 -2.12 -24.05
CA ASP A 99 3.59 -3.48 -24.64
C ASP A 99 4.93 -4.22 -24.72
N GLN A 100 6.06 -3.53 -24.59
CA GLN A 100 7.40 -4.11 -24.59
C GLN A 100 7.84 -4.58 -23.20
N LEU A 101 7.23 -4.06 -22.13
CA LEU A 101 7.60 -4.34 -20.73
C LEU A 101 7.72 -5.83 -20.39
N PRO A 102 6.85 -6.75 -20.91
CA PRO A 102 6.98 -8.17 -20.63
C PRO A 102 8.35 -8.78 -20.95
N SER A 103 9.07 -8.24 -21.93
CA SER A 103 10.38 -8.74 -22.37
C SER A 103 11.59 -7.98 -21.81
N LEU A 104 11.36 -6.95 -20.98
CA LEU A 104 12.38 -6.07 -20.47
C LEU A 104 12.74 -6.40 -19.01
N ARG A 105 13.89 -5.88 -18.56
CA ARG A 105 14.28 -5.89 -17.16
C ARG A 105 13.57 -4.75 -16.45
N VAL A 106 12.65 -5.10 -15.54
CA VAL A 106 11.83 -4.12 -14.83
C VAL A 106 12.14 -4.16 -13.33
N ALA A 107 12.62 -3.04 -12.78
CA ALA A 107 12.76 -2.90 -11.33
C ALA A 107 11.37 -2.84 -10.67
N ILE A 108 11.17 -3.68 -9.68
CA ILE A 108 9.90 -3.78 -8.94
C ILE A 108 10.15 -3.74 -7.43
N PRO A 109 9.22 -3.20 -6.62
CA PRO A 109 9.40 -3.11 -5.17
C PRO A 109 9.27 -4.46 -4.45
N GLY A 110 8.61 -5.44 -5.07
CA GLY A 110 8.44 -6.78 -4.52
C GLY A 110 7.43 -7.61 -5.30
N LEU A 111 7.56 -8.92 -5.22
CA LEU A 111 6.72 -9.87 -5.97
C LEU A 111 5.28 -9.94 -5.47
N LEU A 112 5.04 -9.58 -4.19
CA LEU A 112 3.71 -9.61 -3.57
C LEU A 112 3.06 -8.24 -3.48
N THR A 113 3.67 -7.20 -4.05
CA THR A 113 3.05 -5.88 -4.08
C THR A 113 1.83 -5.86 -5.02
N SER A 114 0.80 -5.09 -4.66
CA SER A 114 -0.38 -4.90 -5.52
C SER A 114 0.02 -4.28 -6.85
N ALA A 115 0.91 -3.29 -6.81
CA ALA A 115 1.43 -2.64 -8.01
C ALA A 115 2.05 -3.63 -9.01
N PHE A 116 2.77 -4.67 -8.55
CA PHE A 116 3.33 -5.66 -9.46
C PHE A 116 2.25 -6.59 -10.04
N LEU A 117 1.23 -6.96 -9.27
CA LEU A 117 0.07 -7.68 -9.81
C LEU A 117 -0.64 -6.85 -10.89
N GLU A 118 -0.91 -5.59 -10.59
CA GLU A 118 -1.57 -4.64 -11.48
C GLU A 118 -0.78 -4.41 -12.76
N LEU A 119 0.55 -4.24 -12.66
CA LEU A 119 1.42 -4.16 -13.83
C LEU A 119 1.28 -5.39 -14.73
N GLN A 120 1.34 -6.60 -14.13
CA GLN A 120 1.20 -7.82 -14.91
C GLN A 120 -0.21 -8.01 -15.51
N LEU A 121 -1.24 -7.50 -14.86
CA LEU A 121 -2.59 -7.47 -15.42
C LEU A 121 -2.69 -6.49 -16.59
N ALA A 122 -1.97 -5.37 -16.53
CA ALA A 122 -2.00 -4.34 -17.57
C ALA A 122 -1.23 -4.76 -18.83
N VAL A 123 -0.05 -5.34 -18.68
CA VAL A 123 0.85 -5.57 -19.83
C VAL A 123 1.21 -7.03 -20.08
N GLY A 124 0.79 -7.94 -19.21
CA GLY A 124 1.18 -9.36 -19.24
C GLY A 124 2.35 -9.65 -18.28
N ARG A 125 2.73 -10.95 -18.19
CA ARG A 125 3.78 -11.40 -17.27
C ARG A 125 5.13 -10.78 -17.61
N ILE A 126 5.79 -10.17 -16.61
CA ILE A 126 7.16 -9.66 -16.73
C ILE A 126 8.13 -10.84 -16.61
N ALA A 127 8.97 -11.05 -17.63
CA ALA A 127 9.89 -12.19 -17.71
C ALA A 127 11.12 -12.02 -16.80
N ASP A 128 11.62 -10.79 -16.60
CA ASP A 128 12.81 -10.48 -15.80
C ASP A 128 12.51 -9.35 -14.78
N PRO A 129 11.71 -9.63 -13.72
CA PRO A 129 11.47 -8.68 -12.65
C PRO A 129 12.69 -8.60 -11.72
N VAL A 130 13.23 -7.40 -11.54
CA VAL A 130 14.38 -7.14 -10.66
C VAL A 130 13.88 -6.57 -9.35
N ILE A 131 13.86 -7.38 -8.27
CA ILE A 131 13.45 -6.91 -6.96
C ILE A 131 14.45 -5.86 -6.47
N THR A 132 13.95 -4.65 -6.25
CA THR A 132 14.76 -3.48 -5.91
C THR A 132 14.10 -2.77 -4.72
N PRO A 133 14.86 -2.33 -3.71
CA PRO A 133 14.31 -1.48 -2.66
C PRO A 133 13.57 -0.31 -3.30
N PHE A 134 12.34 -0.06 -2.84
CA PHE A 134 11.44 0.86 -3.52
C PHE A 134 12.02 2.29 -3.67
N ASP A 135 12.81 2.74 -2.71
CA ASP A 135 13.52 4.02 -2.70
C ASP A 135 14.73 4.09 -3.65
N ARG A 136 15.13 2.95 -4.23
CA ARG A 136 16.25 2.85 -5.19
C ARG A 136 15.80 2.67 -6.63
N ILE A 137 14.50 2.50 -6.87
CA ILE A 137 13.98 2.18 -8.20
C ILE A 137 14.31 3.29 -9.21
N LEU A 138 14.12 4.56 -8.87
CA LEU A 138 14.45 5.67 -9.77
C LEU A 138 15.96 5.70 -10.10
N ASP A 139 16.82 5.49 -9.11
CA ASP A 139 18.28 5.50 -9.29
C ASP A 139 18.76 4.43 -10.27
N VAL A 140 18.24 3.18 -10.13
CA VAL A 140 18.68 2.07 -11.00
C VAL A 140 18.16 2.23 -12.44
N VAL A 141 16.99 2.88 -12.61
CA VAL A 141 16.48 3.24 -13.95
C VAL A 141 17.35 4.34 -14.58
N GLU A 142 17.64 5.40 -13.82
CA GLU A 142 18.52 6.49 -14.27
C GLU A 142 19.89 5.97 -14.67
N ALA A 143 20.49 5.13 -13.84
CA ALA A 143 21.79 4.51 -14.08
C ALA A 143 21.80 3.53 -15.28
N GLY A 144 20.64 3.11 -15.78
CA GLY A 144 20.51 2.14 -16.86
C GLY A 144 20.83 0.71 -16.47
N GLU A 145 20.74 0.39 -15.19
CA GLU A 145 20.89 -0.97 -14.67
C GLU A 145 19.68 -1.85 -15.01
N VAL A 146 18.52 -1.22 -15.22
CA VAL A 146 17.27 -1.81 -15.69
C VAL A 146 16.68 -0.94 -16.81
N ASP A 147 15.73 -1.49 -17.56
CA ASP A 147 15.07 -0.82 -18.67
C ASP A 147 13.93 0.10 -18.20
N ALA A 148 13.19 -0.34 -17.19
CA ALA A 148 12.04 0.36 -16.61
C ALA A 148 11.95 0.14 -15.10
N GLY A 149 11.18 0.97 -14.40
CA GLY A 149 10.94 0.86 -12.96
C GLY A 149 9.48 1.10 -12.59
N LEU A 150 8.97 0.27 -11.67
CA LEU A 150 7.63 0.40 -11.09
C LEU A 150 7.70 1.20 -9.79
N VAL A 151 7.22 2.43 -9.82
CA VAL A 151 7.30 3.40 -8.72
C VAL A 151 6.02 3.41 -7.90
N ILE A 152 6.14 3.21 -6.58
CA ILE A 152 5.00 3.11 -5.64
C ILE A 152 5.02 4.14 -4.50
N HIS A 153 6.00 5.05 -4.48
CA HIS A 153 6.25 5.99 -3.38
C HIS A 153 6.27 7.43 -3.90
N GLU A 154 6.68 8.36 -3.06
CA GLU A 154 6.78 9.79 -3.38
C GLU A 154 7.61 10.13 -4.64
N GLY A 155 8.43 9.22 -5.12
CA GLY A 155 9.09 9.31 -6.42
C GLY A 155 8.13 9.50 -7.59
N GLN A 156 6.85 9.16 -7.42
CA GLN A 156 5.77 9.48 -8.38
C GLN A 156 5.62 10.99 -8.61
N LEU A 157 6.06 11.82 -7.68
CA LEU A 157 6.01 13.28 -7.79
C LEU A 157 7.33 13.90 -8.27
N THR A 158 8.42 13.13 -8.31
CA THR A 158 9.77 13.69 -8.52
C THR A 158 10.56 13.02 -9.65
N TYR A 159 10.08 11.95 -10.27
CA TYR A 159 10.80 11.17 -11.30
C TYR A 159 11.30 12.03 -12.47
N GLU A 160 10.55 13.06 -12.88
CA GLU A 160 10.94 13.94 -13.99
C GLU A 160 12.23 14.72 -13.67
N THR A 161 12.48 15.03 -12.40
CA THR A 161 13.71 15.74 -11.98
C THR A 161 14.97 14.89 -12.13
N GLN A 162 14.81 13.56 -12.28
CA GLN A 162 15.90 12.61 -12.52
C GLN A 162 16.01 12.18 -13.98
N GLY A 163 15.42 12.94 -14.90
CA GLY A 163 15.50 12.62 -16.33
C GLY A 163 14.75 11.35 -16.72
N LEU A 164 13.68 11.05 -16.00
CA LEU A 164 12.80 9.92 -16.28
C LEU A 164 11.45 10.41 -16.83
N ARG A 165 10.78 9.56 -17.59
CA ARG A 165 9.41 9.80 -18.08
C ARG A 165 8.47 8.66 -17.70
N LYS A 166 7.22 8.98 -17.39
CA LYS A 166 6.14 8.03 -17.20
C LYS A 166 5.70 7.45 -18.54
N ILE A 167 5.53 6.14 -18.61
CA ILE A 167 4.97 5.45 -19.78
C ILE A 167 3.64 4.77 -19.50
N LEU A 168 3.35 4.47 -18.22
CA LEU A 168 2.10 3.84 -17.80
C LEU A 168 1.73 4.35 -16.41
N ASP A 169 0.47 4.70 -16.18
CA ASP A 169 -0.12 4.94 -14.89
C ASP A 169 -1.15 3.84 -14.62
N LEU A 170 -0.93 3.07 -13.55
CA LEU A 170 -1.80 1.94 -13.23
C LEU A 170 -3.16 2.38 -12.69
N GLY A 171 -3.26 3.57 -12.10
CA GLY A 171 -4.53 4.13 -11.64
C GLY A 171 -5.41 4.57 -12.82
N GLU A 172 -4.85 5.25 -13.82
CA GLU A 172 -5.55 5.60 -15.05
C GLU A 172 -6.03 4.34 -15.78
N TRP A 173 -5.13 3.36 -15.97
CA TRP A 173 -5.45 2.07 -16.59
C TRP A 173 -6.57 1.32 -15.88
N TRP A 174 -6.50 1.22 -14.54
CA TRP A 174 -7.50 0.51 -13.75
C TRP A 174 -8.88 1.17 -13.81
N HIS A 175 -8.90 2.49 -13.70
CA HIS A 175 -10.13 3.27 -13.80
C HIS A 175 -10.86 3.01 -15.14
N GLU A 176 -10.13 3.04 -16.25
CA GLU A 176 -10.68 2.74 -17.58
C GLU A 176 -11.16 1.28 -17.67
N LEU A 177 -10.37 0.33 -17.19
CA LEU A 177 -10.67 -1.10 -17.25
C LEU A 177 -11.91 -1.48 -16.45
N THR A 178 -12.16 -0.82 -15.31
CA THR A 178 -13.23 -1.17 -14.37
C THR A 178 -14.46 -0.28 -14.49
N GLY A 179 -14.39 0.80 -15.25
CA GLY A 179 -15.44 1.80 -15.35
C GLY A 179 -15.59 2.65 -14.11
N GLY A 180 -14.49 2.87 -13.35
CA GLY A 180 -14.44 3.86 -12.28
C GLY A 180 -14.17 3.35 -10.87
N LEU A 181 -13.83 2.07 -10.68
CA LEU A 181 -13.40 1.60 -9.36
C LEU A 181 -12.05 2.22 -8.96
N PRO A 182 -11.84 2.52 -7.66
CA PRO A 182 -10.53 2.94 -7.17
C PRO A 182 -9.51 1.80 -7.30
N LEU A 183 -8.22 2.13 -7.46
CA LEU A 183 -7.15 1.13 -7.54
C LEU A 183 -6.73 0.69 -6.14
N PRO A 184 -6.95 -0.57 -5.72
CA PRO A 184 -6.64 -1.01 -4.37
C PRO A 184 -5.17 -1.42 -4.24
N LEU A 185 -4.38 -0.69 -3.46
CA LEU A 185 -2.94 -0.88 -3.30
C LEU A 185 -2.58 -1.55 -1.97
N GLY A 186 -2.81 -0.83 -0.88
CA GLY A 186 -2.51 -1.24 0.48
C GLY A 186 -3.76 -1.41 1.33
N ALA A 187 -3.65 -2.25 2.33
CA ALA A 187 -4.68 -2.52 3.31
C ALA A 187 -4.07 -2.72 4.69
N ASN A 188 -4.80 -2.37 5.73
CA ASN A 188 -4.47 -2.82 7.07
C ASN A 188 -5.22 -4.11 7.38
N ALA A 189 -4.54 -5.06 8.00
CA ALA A 189 -5.12 -6.35 8.35
C ALA A 189 -4.80 -6.75 9.80
N VAL A 190 -5.70 -7.49 10.40
CA VAL A 190 -5.60 -7.96 11.78
C VAL A 190 -5.59 -9.49 11.81
N ARG A 191 -4.75 -10.05 12.66
CA ARG A 191 -4.60 -11.51 12.79
C ARG A 191 -5.84 -12.13 13.41
N ARG A 192 -6.34 -13.24 12.81
CA ARG A 192 -7.60 -13.89 13.18
C ARG A 192 -7.65 -14.43 14.60
N ASP A 193 -6.52 -14.78 15.21
CA ASP A 193 -6.47 -15.26 16.60
C ASP A 193 -6.79 -14.18 17.65
N LEU A 194 -6.93 -12.92 17.20
CA LEU A 194 -7.43 -11.82 18.03
C LEU A 194 -8.97 -11.75 18.09
N ASP A 195 -9.69 -12.62 17.36
CA ASP A 195 -11.15 -12.68 17.34
C ASP A 195 -11.69 -13.38 18.61
N GLU A 196 -11.44 -12.75 19.75
CA GLU A 196 -11.86 -13.19 21.06
C GLU A 196 -12.67 -12.09 21.77
N GLY A 197 -13.94 -12.36 22.03
CA GLY A 197 -14.84 -11.42 22.70
C GLY A 197 -15.03 -10.13 21.90
N ASP A 198 -14.71 -8.98 22.49
CA ASP A 198 -14.81 -7.65 21.88
C ASP A 198 -13.47 -7.10 21.38
N THR A 199 -12.42 -7.92 21.34
CA THR A 199 -11.06 -7.47 21.02
C THR A 199 -10.96 -6.88 19.61
N LEU A 200 -11.47 -7.57 18.58
CA LEU A 200 -11.40 -7.09 17.20
C LEU A 200 -12.20 -5.81 16.97
N PRO A 201 -13.47 -5.71 17.37
CA PRO A 201 -14.24 -4.46 17.20
C PRO A 201 -13.59 -3.26 17.90
N ARG A 202 -13.03 -3.47 19.11
CA ARG A 202 -12.35 -2.40 19.85
C ARG A 202 -11.07 -1.96 19.14
N LEU A 203 -10.27 -2.93 18.68
CA LEU A 203 -9.02 -2.67 17.98
C LEU A 203 -9.28 -1.98 16.64
N SER A 204 -10.28 -2.45 15.86
CA SER A 204 -10.71 -1.82 14.61
C SER A 204 -11.10 -0.36 14.84
N ARG A 205 -11.99 -0.10 15.80
CA ARG A 205 -12.42 1.26 16.13
C ARG A 205 -11.25 2.16 16.50
N LEU A 206 -10.34 1.68 17.33
CA LEU A 206 -9.19 2.47 17.79
C LEU A 206 -8.23 2.84 16.64
N LEU A 207 -7.99 1.91 15.71
CA LEU A 207 -7.19 2.19 14.52
C LEU A 207 -7.87 3.21 13.60
N ARG A 208 -9.20 3.11 13.43
CA ARG A 208 -9.99 4.10 12.70
C ARG A 208 -9.97 5.48 13.38
N GLU A 209 -10.06 5.52 14.72
CA GLU A 209 -9.95 6.76 15.49
C GLU A 209 -8.58 7.44 15.30
N SER A 210 -7.50 6.66 15.19
CA SER A 210 -6.16 7.22 14.88
C SER A 210 -6.14 7.91 13.52
N ILE A 211 -6.72 7.28 12.49
CA ILE A 211 -6.83 7.87 11.15
C ILE A 211 -7.68 9.16 11.18
N ALA A 212 -8.85 9.10 11.81
CA ALA A 212 -9.74 10.26 11.95
C ALA A 212 -9.04 11.43 12.66
N TYR A 213 -8.33 11.13 13.75
CA TYR A 213 -7.56 12.13 14.48
C TYR A 213 -6.48 12.79 13.61
N GLY A 214 -5.74 12.00 12.82
CA GLY A 214 -4.75 12.52 11.87
C GLY A 214 -5.37 13.47 10.85
N LEU A 215 -6.52 13.12 10.29
CA LEU A 215 -7.26 13.96 9.33
C LEU A 215 -7.77 15.26 9.96
N GLU A 216 -8.30 15.20 11.19
CA GLU A 216 -8.76 16.38 11.94
C GLU A 216 -7.60 17.28 12.38
N HIS A 217 -6.45 16.70 12.70
CA HIS A 217 -5.25 17.39 13.18
C HIS A 217 -4.13 17.40 12.16
N ARG A 218 -4.49 17.61 10.89
CA ARG A 218 -3.63 17.43 9.70
C ARG A 218 -2.25 18.05 9.83
N THR A 219 -2.14 19.27 10.34
CA THR A 219 -0.83 19.94 10.52
C THR A 219 0.12 19.17 11.45
N GLY A 220 -0.40 18.66 12.57
CA GLY A 220 0.40 17.87 13.52
C GLY A 220 0.78 16.51 12.95
N ALA A 221 -0.15 15.86 12.26
CA ALA A 221 0.07 14.57 11.61
C ALA A 221 1.08 14.68 10.46
N LEU A 222 1.03 15.75 9.65
CA LEU A 222 2.02 16.03 8.61
C LEU A 222 3.41 16.29 9.18
N ALA A 223 3.53 17.09 10.26
CA ALA A 223 4.81 17.32 10.92
C ALA A 223 5.42 16.03 11.51
N HIS A 224 4.58 15.09 11.93
CA HIS A 224 5.02 13.75 12.32
C HIS A 224 5.45 12.93 11.09
N ALA A 225 4.66 12.94 10.02
CA ALA A 225 4.91 12.19 8.79
C ALA A 225 6.16 12.67 8.03
N GLU A 226 6.49 13.97 8.10
CA GLU A 226 7.68 14.57 7.47
C GLU A 226 8.98 13.87 7.90
N GLN A 227 9.06 13.38 9.14
CA GLN A 227 10.22 12.64 9.65
C GLN A 227 10.51 11.36 8.85
N PHE A 228 9.55 10.89 8.08
CA PHE A 228 9.62 9.68 7.23
C PHE A 228 9.70 10.01 5.73
N GLY A 229 9.60 11.29 5.35
CA GLY A 229 9.50 11.74 3.95
C GLY A 229 10.82 11.80 3.17
N ARG A 230 11.93 11.27 3.68
CA ARG A 230 13.24 11.13 3.01
C ARG A 230 13.72 12.41 2.31
N GLY A 231 13.46 13.58 2.92
CA GLY A 231 13.89 14.87 2.38
C GLY A 231 12.91 15.51 1.39
N LEU A 232 11.67 15.02 1.30
CA LEU A 232 10.57 15.78 0.69
C LEU A 232 10.36 17.07 1.46
N ASP A 233 10.04 18.13 0.73
CA ASP A 233 9.50 19.33 1.38
C ASP A 233 8.06 19.08 1.88
N MET A 234 7.59 19.94 2.77
CA MET A 234 6.28 19.80 3.42
C MET A 234 5.13 19.78 2.40
N ASP A 235 5.22 20.54 1.31
CA ASP A 235 4.17 20.64 0.29
C ASP A 235 4.07 19.35 -0.52
N LEU A 236 5.19 18.73 -0.86
CA LEU A 236 5.22 17.44 -1.54
C LEU A 236 4.76 16.30 -0.62
N ALA A 237 5.16 16.34 0.66
CA ALA A 237 4.69 15.38 1.66
C ALA A 237 3.18 15.47 1.86
N ASP A 238 2.62 16.69 1.98
CA ASP A 238 1.17 16.91 2.09
C ASP A 238 0.41 16.43 0.85
N ARG A 239 0.97 16.70 -0.34
CA ARG A 239 0.40 16.22 -1.60
C ARG A 239 0.39 14.69 -1.66
N PHE A 240 1.50 14.03 -1.33
CA PHE A 240 1.60 12.57 -1.34
C PHE A 240 0.64 11.94 -0.32
N VAL A 241 0.65 12.43 0.92
CA VAL A 241 -0.31 11.98 1.95
C VAL A 241 -1.74 12.16 1.47
N GLY A 242 -2.09 13.31 0.87
CA GLY A 242 -3.45 13.58 0.36
C GLY A 242 -3.90 12.64 -0.76
N MET A 243 -2.96 12.06 -1.53
CA MET A 243 -3.29 11.05 -2.53
C MET A 243 -3.80 9.75 -1.88
N TYR A 244 -3.21 9.31 -0.78
CA TYR A 244 -3.44 7.97 -0.23
C TYR A 244 -4.13 7.96 1.13
N VAL A 245 -4.21 9.11 1.85
CA VAL A 245 -4.91 9.23 3.13
C VAL A 245 -6.06 10.23 3.01
N ASN A 246 -7.27 9.72 2.90
CA ASN A 246 -8.49 10.46 2.61
C ASN A 246 -9.72 9.73 3.17
N ASP A 247 -10.92 10.08 2.72
CA ASP A 247 -12.19 9.47 3.18
C ASP A 247 -12.21 7.95 2.98
N ARG A 248 -11.57 7.41 1.92
CA ARG A 248 -11.46 5.95 1.71
C ARG A 248 -10.56 5.26 2.73
N THR A 249 -9.62 6.00 3.29
CA THR A 249 -8.79 5.48 4.39
C THR A 249 -9.61 5.33 5.68
N LEU A 250 -10.64 6.16 5.88
CA LEU A 250 -11.60 6.02 6.98
C LEU A 250 -12.62 4.90 6.78
N ASP A 251 -13.04 4.68 5.54
CA ASP A 251 -13.94 3.60 5.15
C ASP A 251 -13.76 3.31 3.65
N TYR A 252 -13.54 2.06 3.31
CA TYR A 252 -13.39 1.65 1.90
C TYR A 252 -14.61 2.00 1.05
N GLY A 253 -15.80 2.06 1.65
CA GLY A 253 -17.05 2.12 0.93
C GLY A 253 -17.38 0.82 0.18
N GLU A 254 -18.55 0.76 -0.44
CA GLU A 254 -18.95 -0.42 -1.23
C GLU A 254 -18.06 -0.62 -2.46
N ASP A 255 -17.70 0.46 -3.13
CA ASP A 255 -16.86 0.45 -4.33
C ASP A 255 -15.39 0.11 -4.02
N GLY A 256 -14.82 0.55 -2.90
CA GLY A 256 -13.49 0.15 -2.47
C GLY A 256 -13.42 -1.33 -2.11
N ARG A 257 -14.44 -1.86 -1.41
CA ARG A 257 -14.55 -3.32 -1.14
C ARG A 257 -14.71 -4.12 -2.43
N ALA A 258 -15.52 -3.61 -3.37
CA ALA A 258 -15.68 -4.21 -4.70
C ALA A 258 -14.37 -4.19 -5.50
N ALA A 259 -13.60 -3.10 -5.41
CA ALA A 259 -12.31 -2.98 -6.08
C ALA A 259 -11.29 -4.03 -5.59
N VAL A 260 -11.21 -4.25 -4.27
CA VAL A 260 -10.36 -5.32 -3.69
C VAL A 260 -10.76 -6.68 -4.23
N ALA A 261 -12.06 -7.00 -4.22
CA ALA A 261 -12.55 -8.27 -4.74
C ALA A 261 -12.26 -8.43 -6.25
N GLU A 262 -12.45 -7.36 -7.02
CA GLU A 262 -12.23 -7.35 -8.47
C GLU A 262 -10.75 -7.52 -8.84
N LEU A 263 -9.83 -6.84 -8.14
CA LEU A 263 -8.39 -7.00 -8.37
C LEU A 263 -7.96 -8.46 -8.15
N LEU A 264 -8.37 -9.03 -7.03
CA LEU A 264 -8.00 -10.39 -6.66
C LEU A 264 -8.65 -11.43 -7.60
N ARG A 265 -9.90 -11.21 -8.01
CA ARG A 265 -10.58 -12.06 -9.00
C ARG A 265 -9.84 -12.05 -10.35
N ARG A 266 -9.49 -10.86 -10.87
CA ARG A 266 -8.72 -10.72 -12.11
C ARG A 266 -7.34 -11.36 -12.01
N GLY A 267 -6.64 -11.16 -10.90
CA GLY A 267 -5.36 -11.82 -10.65
C GLY A 267 -5.45 -13.34 -10.70
N HIS A 268 -6.51 -13.92 -10.15
CA HIS A 268 -6.75 -15.35 -10.20
C HIS A 268 -7.11 -15.83 -11.61
N GLU A 269 -8.01 -15.15 -12.29
CA GLU A 269 -8.42 -15.50 -13.65
C GLU A 269 -7.27 -15.41 -14.66
N ALA A 270 -6.34 -14.46 -14.47
CA ALA A 270 -5.12 -14.34 -15.26
C ALA A 270 -4.03 -15.37 -14.88
N GLY A 271 -4.28 -16.20 -13.88
CA GLY A 271 -3.32 -17.19 -13.37
C GLY A 271 -2.11 -16.55 -12.67
N LEU A 272 -2.23 -15.30 -12.22
CA LEU A 272 -1.20 -14.60 -11.45
C LEU A 272 -1.32 -14.87 -9.95
N ILE A 273 -2.51 -15.23 -9.49
CA ILE A 273 -2.81 -15.73 -8.15
C ILE A 273 -3.27 -17.19 -8.30
N ASP A 274 -2.61 -18.10 -7.58
CA ASP A 274 -2.77 -19.56 -7.75
C ASP A 274 -4.04 -20.13 -7.12
N ARG A 275 -4.75 -19.37 -6.29
CA ARG A 275 -6.02 -19.76 -5.65
C ARG A 275 -7.05 -18.63 -5.69
N ALA A 276 -8.32 -19.00 -5.68
CA ALA A 276 -9.41 -18.03 -5.53
C ALA A 276 -9.34 -17.41 -4.12
N PRO A 277 -9.11 -16.10 -4.00
CA PRO A 277 -8.96 -15.46 -2.70
C PRO A 277 -10.31 -15.28 -2.01
N LEU A 278 -10.33 -15.52 -0.69
CA LEU A 278 -11.45 -15.12 0.15
C LEU A 278 -11.21 -13.70 0.64
N VAL A 279 -12.08 -12.77 0.27
CA VAL A 279 -12.07 -11.40 0.79
C VAL A 279 -12.96 -11.34 2.03
N ASP A 280 -12.36 -11.10 3.18
CA ASP A 280 -13.04 -11.11 4.49
C ASP A 280 -12.62 -9.88 5.30
N PHE A 281 -13.59 -9.00 5.54
CA PHE A 281 -13.41 -7.80 6.35
C PHE A 281 -13.87 -8.03 7.79
N VAL A 282 -13.24 -7.33 8.73
CA VAL A 282 -13.78 -7.18 10.08
C VAL A 282 -15.11 -6.42 9.98
N GLU A 283 -16.14 -6.93 10.63
CA GLU A 283 -17.41 -6.21 10.76
C GLU A 283 -17.28 -5.15 11.86
N ASP A 284 -17.79 -3.94 11.60
CA ASP A 284 -17.83 -2.83 12.56
C ASP A 284 -19.00 -2.95 13.53
#